data_83f101590360b719cc5fa2618b93d209
#
_entry.id   83f101590360b719cc5fa2618b93d209
#
_cell.length_a   1.000
_cell.length_b   1.000
_cell.length_c   1.000
_cell.angle_alpha   90.00
_cell.angle_beta   90.00
_cell.angle_gamma   90.00
#
_symmetry.space_group_name_H-M   'P 1'
#
loop_
_entity.id
_entity.type
_entity.pdbx_description
1 polymer ?
#
loop_
_entity_poly.entity_id
_entity_poly.type
_entity_poly.pdbx_seq_one_letter_code
_entity_poly.pdbx_strand_id
1 'polypeptide(L)'
;MAEPSAPAADESAWPLLPSERTWGAARLTLTLATTAAATWCYLIGESVGGYLGFVQGAMALTAGCFVGMLLVLLAAGPACVRFGIDSVAATKPQFGTRGWVVPAVLQAVSIIGWNSLLIIFFAKSAVQLGVALGLMAPGTAGAALVPLLTILACAVIFTALRRGATGVSLVSNILFVHVFVGLWMLYLIVSHRWPELIAARPALAAPERGWNHTTGVELGIGTTLSWWPYIGAMIRMAPNGRTAVLPVMLGMCLPVPLLSLIGLAGVLVLKSSDPSEWLRTVGGPTYAVVSLGFVTAANFGTTTAGIYASAVGLRNFQALQRRSWTTLLLVTIMPVACVGIFIPELFFAKFGSFLALIGVAFAPLCGIQITDYFLLRRRRLDVRAMYTQGPGQPYWFWGGFNPAALAALTAGCATYVLLLDPLSYRSSAWYPYLTASLPAAASAALVYFLLGSLVRRAGRGGYRNPRRARHERQDAT
;
A
#
# COMPACT_ATOMS: atom_id res chain seq x y z
N MET A 1 -9.77 24.94 -30.50
CA MET A 1 -9.92 23.97 -29.39
C MET A 1 -8.86 22.90 -29.64
N ALA A 2 -7.79 22.87 -28.86
CA ALA A 2 -6.78 21.83 -28.98
C ALA A 2 -7.41 20.49 -28.52
N GLU A 3 -7.28 19.46 -29.35
CA GLU A 3 -7.64 18.08 -28.94
C GLU A 3 -6.91 17.75 -27.63
N PRO A 4 -7.59 17.14 -26.65
CA PRO A 4 -6.92 16.69 -25.44
C PRO A 4 -5.84 15.68 -25.86
N SER A 5 -4.58 15.97 -25.55
CA SER A 5 -3.46 15.05 -25.78
C SER A 5 -3.82 13.69 -25.16
N ALA A 6 -3.60 12.61 -25.90
CA ALA A 6 -3.80 11.26 -25.39
C ALA A 6 -3.05 11.11 -24.03
N PRO A 7 -3.67 10.51 -23.01
CA PRO A 7 -3.00 10.31 -21.73
C PRO A 7 -1.71 9.52 -21.95
N ALA A 8 -0.65 9.89 -21.22
CA ALA A 8 0.60 9.14 -21.26
C ALA A 8 0.34 7.64 -20.94
N ALA A 9 1.15 6.73 -21.48
CA ALA A 9 0.94 5.28 -21.36
C ALA A 9 0.84 4.81 -19.90
N ASP A 10 1.54 5.48 -18.97
CA ASP A 10 1.51 5.24 -17.54
C ASP A 10 0.19 5.68 -16.87
N GLU A 11 -0.56 6.61 -17.47
CA GLU A 11 -1.87 7.10 -16.99
C GLU A 11 -3.05 6.33 -17.59
N SER A 12 -2.81 5.39 -18.51
CA SER A 12 -3.85 4.61 -19.18
C SER A 12 -4.43 3.53 -18.29
N ALA A 13 -5.77 3.47 -18.21
CA ALA A 13 -6.51 2.37 -17.59
C ALA A 13 -6.55 1.10 -18.47
N TRP A 14 -6.11 1.21 -19.72
CA TRP A 14 -6.08 0.10 -20.69
C TRP A 14 -4.79 -0.73 -20.55
N PRO A 15 -4.82 -1.99 -21.03
CA PRO A 15 -3.62 -2.81 -21.10
C PRO A 15 -2.54 -2.15 -21.96
N LEU A 16 -1.32 -2.11 -21.45
CA LEU A 16 -0.17 -1.58 -22.19
C LEU A 16 0.25 -2.55 -23.30
N LEU A 17 0.53 -2.00 -24.49
CA LEU A 17 1.13 -2.75 -25.57
C LEU A 17 2.56 -3.17 -25.21
N PRO A 18 3.11 -4.26 -25.79
CA PRO A 18 4.49 -4.68 -25.53
C PRO A 18 5.52 -3.58 -25.82
N SER A 19 5.29 -2.74 -26.84
CA SER A 19 6.14 -1.59 -27.20
C SER A 19 6.15 -0.47 -26.17
N GLU A 20 5.11 -0.35 -25.34
CA GLU A 20 4.98 0.67 -24.28
C GLU A 20 5.67 0.25 -22.98
N ARG A 21 6.04 -1.01 -22.85
CA ARG A 21 6.64 -1.61 -21.62
C ARG A 21 8.16 -1.46 -21.67
N THR A 22 8.63 -0.27 -21.35
CA THR A 22 10.02 0.15 -21.57
C THR A 22 10.88 0.19 -20.31
N TRP A 23 10.32 -0.13 -19.14
CA TRP A 23 11.07 -0.04 -17.89
C TRP A 23 11.97 -1.26 -17.68
N GLY A 24 13.29 -1.05 -17.85
CA GLY A 24 14.30 -2.05 -17.51
C GLY A 24 14.40 -2.26 -15.99
N ALA A 25 15.13 -3.32 -15.59
CA ALA A 25 15.28 -3.71 -14.18
C ALA A 25 15.83 -2.57 -13.30
N ALA A 26 16.86 -1.85 -13.74
CA ALA A 26 17.45 -0.75 -12.97
C ALA A 26 16.45 0.38 -12.72
N ARG A 27 15.73 0.83 -13.77
CA ARG A 27 14.72 1.88 -13.64
C ARG A 27 13.61 1.45 -12.69
N LEU A 28 13.11 0.22 -12.82
CA LEU A 28 12.06 -0.30 -11.96
C LEU A 28 12.51 -0.39 -10.51
N THR A 29 13.72 -0.94 -10.24
CA THR A 29 14.28 -1.02 -8.88
C THR A 29 14.40 0.38 -8.27
N LEU A 30 14.96 1.33 -9.01
CA LEU A 30 15.16 2.70 -8.49
C LEU A 30 13.83 3.39 -8.22
N THR A 31 12.84 3.28 -9.13
CA THR A 31 11.51 3.85 -8.94
C THR A 31 10.83 3.25 -7.71
N LEU A 32 10.86 1.93 -7.54
CA LEU A 32 10.30 1.26 -6.39
C LEU A 32 11.03 1.65 -5.09
N ALA A 33 12.35 1.66 -5.10
CA ALA A 33 13.15 2.02 -3.93
C ALA A 33 12.91 3.46 -3.49
N THR A 34 12.85 4.41 -4.41
CA THR A 34 12.56 5.80 -4.08
C THR A 34 11.14 6.00 -3.58
N THR A 35 10.16 5.26 -4.13
CA THR A 35 8.77 5.32 -3.66
C THR A 35 8.59 4.64 -2.30
N ALA A 36 9.34 3.57 -2.05
CA ALA A 36 9.34 2.84 -0.78
C ALA A 36 10.06 3.60 0.33
N ALA A 37 11.13 4.35 -0.02
CA ALA A 37 11.95 5.10 0.91
C ALA A 37 11.27 6.43 1.30
N ALA A 38 10.26 6.37 2.16
CA ALA A 38 9.51 7.53 2.59
C ALA A 38 9.35 7.59 4.12
N THR A 39 8.94 8.73 4.63
CA THR A 39 8.84 9.02 6.07
C THR A 39 7.84 8.13 6.82
N TRP A 40 6.87 7.56 6.14
CA TRP A 40 5.93 6.58 6.71
C TRP A 40 6.63 5.34 7.28
N CYS A 41 7.85 5.02 6.79
CA CYS A 41 8.66 3.94 7.35
C CYS A 41 8.98 4.16 8.84
N TYR A 42 9.11 5.42 9.28
CA TYR A 42 9.37 5.72 10.70
C TYR A 42 8.24 5.24 11.60
N LEU A 43 6.98 5.44 11.17
CA LEU A 43 5.81 4.98 11.91
C LEU A 43 5.70 3.44 11.96
N ILE A 44 6.16 2.77 10.90
CA ILE A 44 6.24 1.31 10.90
C ILE A 44 7.25 0.82 11.95
N GLY A 45 8.44 1.40 11.92
CA GLY A 45 9.50 1.04 12.88
C GLY A 45 9.11 1.33 14.32
N GLU A 46 8.49 2.49 14.55
CA GLU A 46 7.94 2.88 15.85
C GLU A 46 6.91 1.86 16.33
N SER A 47 5.95 1.48 15.50
CA SER A 47 4.94 0.48 15.83
C SER A 47 5.56 -0.88 16.23
N VAL A 48 6.60 -1.32 15.52
CA VAL A 48 7.34 -2.56 15.87
C VAL A 48 8.11 -2.41 17.17
N GLY A 49 8.72 -1.24 17.40
CA GLY A 49 9.49 -0.93 18.61
C GLY A 49 8.63 -0.87 19.87
N GLY A 50 7.31 -0.72 19.74
CA GLY A 50 6.38 -0.87 20.85
C GLY A 50 6.37 -2.30 21.43
N TYR A 51 6.65 -3.32 20.62
CA TYR A 51 6.58 -4.73 20.99
C TYR A 51 7.94 -5.43 21.10
N LEU A 52 8.94 -4.98 20.35
CA LEU A 52 10.23 -5.66 20.20
C LEU A 52 11.41 -4.70 20.42
N GLY A 53 12.49 -5.24 21.02
CA GLY A 53 13.77 -4.55 21.05
C GLY A 53 14.40 -4.44 19.65
N PHE A 54 15.45 -3.63 19.54
CA PHE A 54 16.00 -3.21 18.24
C PHE A 54 16.35 -4.37 17.31
N VAL A 55 17.15 -5.33 17.75
CA VAL A 55 17.59 -6.45 16.91
C VAL A 55 16.43 -7.36 16.53
N GLN A 56 15.60 -7.74 17.50
CA GLN A 56 14.44 -8.60 17.25
C GLN A 56 13.43 -7.91 16.36
N GLY A 57 13.18 -6.60 16.56
CA GLY A 57 12.29 -5.78 15.76
C GLY A 57 12.77 -5.66 14.31
N ALA A 58 14.08 -5.42 14.12
CA ALA A 58 14.69 -5.37 12.78
C ALA A 58 14.52 -6.69 12.02
N MET A 59 14.74 -7.83 12.69
CA MET A 59 14.60 -9.16 12.08
C MET A 59 13.13 -9.48 11.77
N ALA A 60 12.22 -9.27 12.72
CA ALA A 60 10.80 -9.54 12.54
C ALA A 60 10.18 -8.69 11.42
N LEU A 61 10.47 -7.40 11.42
CA LEU A 61 10.01 -6.46 10.39
C LEU A 61 10.54 -6.85 9.00
N THR A 62 11.84 -7.13 8.89
CA THR A 62 12.44 -7.54 7.61
C THR A 62 11.79 -8.82 7.09
N ALA A 63 11.66 -9.84 7.94
CA ALA A 63 11.01 -11.10 7.56
C ALA A 63 9.57 -10.87 7.12
N GLY A 64 8.79 -10.08 7.86
CA GLY A 64 7.42 -9.72 7.52
C GLY A 64 7.32 -8.99 6.19
N CYS A 65 8.18 -8.01 5.93
CA CYS A 65 8.22 -7.28 4.66
C CYS A 65 8.52 -8.19 3.47
N PHE A 66 9.44 -9.13 3.60
CA PHE A 66 9.72 -10.10 2.55
C PHE A 66 8.53 -11.01 2.26
N VAL A 67 7.89 -11.54 3.30
CA VAL A 67 6.74 -12.44 3.18
C VAL A 67 5.54 -11.71 2.54
N GLY A 68 5.19 -10.53 3.03
CA GLY A 68 4.06 -9.77 2.51
C GLY A 68 4.28 -9.30 1.07
N MET A 69 5.50 -8.85 0.72
CA MET A 69 5.81 -8.45 -0.65
C MET A 69 5.81 -9.66 -1.60
N LEU A 70 6.26 -10.83 -1.14
CA LEU A 70 6.17 -12.06 -1.93
C LEU A 70 4.71 -12.43 -2.23
N LEU A 71 3.79 -12.29 -1.25
CA LEU A 71 2.36 -12.50 -1.49
C LEU A 71 1.81 -11.53 -2.53
N VAL A 72 2.11 -10.23 -2.42
CA VAL A 72 1.70 -9.21 -3.40
C VAL A 72 2.24 -9.52 -4.78
N LEU A 73 3.53 -9.84 -4.86
CA LEU A 73 4.19 -10.17 -6.13
C LEU A 73 3.61 -11.42 -6.78
N LEU A 74 3.32 -12.46 -6.02
CA LEU A 74 2.68 -13.68 -6.55
C LEU A 74 1.24 -13.43 -6.97
N ALA A 75 0.50 -12.57 -6.26
CA ALA A 75 -0.90 -12.29 -6.54
C ALA A 75 -1.08 -11.44 -7.80
N ALA A 76 -0.54 -10.25 -7.83
CA ALA A 76 -0.73 -9.27 -8.91
C ALA A 76 0.35 -9.38 -10.00
N GLY A 77 1.60 -9.66 -9.60
CA GLY A 77 2.77 -9.57 -10.46
C GLY A 77 2.68 -10.30 -11.79
N PRO A 78 2.41 -11.61 -11.81
CA PRO A 78 2.45 -12.38 -13.05
C PRO A 78 1.41 -11.96 -14.08
N ALA A 79 0.20 -11.58 -13.62
CA ALA A 79 -0.86 -11.07 -14.50
C ALA A 79 -0.51 -9.68 -15.03
N CYS A 80 -0.07 -8.77 -14.15
CA CYS A 80 0.25 -7.39 -14.52
C CYS A 80 1.40 -7.31 -15.52
N VAL A 81 2.50 -8.03 -15.28
CA VAL A 81 3.66 -8.04 -16.19
C VAL A 81 3.31 -8.69 -17.52
N ARG A 82 2.64 -9.87 -17.48
CA ARG A 82 2.38 -10.61 -18.71
C ARG A 82 1.40 -9.92 -19.64
N PHE A 83 0.36 -9.28 -19.08
CA PHE A 83 -0.74 -8.72 -19.84
C PHE A 83 -0.76 -7.19 -19.88
N GLY A 84 0.17 -6.50 -19.19
CA GLY A 84 0.26 -5.04 -19.16
C GLY A 84 -0.89 -4.36 -18.42
N ILE A 85 -1.52 -5.04 -17.48
CA ILE A 85 -2.68 -4.57 -16.71
C ILE A 85 -2.29 -4.16 -15.29
N ASP A 86 -3.10 -3.32 -14.64
CA ASP A 86 -2.91 -2.96 -13.24
C ASP A 86 -3.46 -4.03 -12.26
N SER A 87 -3.21 -3.82 -10.96
CA SER A 87 -3.65 -4.75 -9.90
C SER A 87 -5.16 -4.93 -9.87
N VAL A 88 -5.93 -3.87 -10.06
CA VAL A 88 -7.41 -3.92 -10.02
C VAL A 88 -7.96 -4.63 -11.25
N ALA A 89 -7.48 -4.29 -12.44
CA ALA A 89 -7.87 -4.99 -13.66
C ALA A 89 -7.58 -6.50 -13.56
N ALA A 90 -6.46 -6.85 -12.91
CA ALA A 90 -6.09 -8.25 -12.67
C ALA A 90 -7.07 -9.01 -11.77
N THR A 91 -8.01 -8.34 -11.06
CA THR A 91 -9.05 -8.98 -10.25
C THR A 91 -10.33 -9.32 -11.00
N LYS A 92 -10.54 -8.76 -12.20
CA LYS A 92 -11.76 -9.00 -12.99
C LYS A 92 -12.01 -10.48 -13.31
N PRO A 93 -10.97 -11.29 -13.62
CA PRO A 93 -11.17 -12.72 -13.85
C PRO A 93 -11.67 -13.49 -12.63
N GLN A 94 -11.34 -13.04 -11.42
CA GLN A 94 -11.76 -13.68 -10.16
C GLN A 94 -13.11 -13.18 -9.69
N PHE A 95 -13.31 -11.85 -9.62
CA PHE A 95 -14.50 -11.24 -9.03
C PHE A 95 -15.64 -11.00 -10.03
N GLY A 96 -15.33 -10.98 -11.33
CA GLY A 96 -16.28 -10.68 -12.38
C GLY A 96 -16.21 -9.24 -12.89
N THR A 97 -16.87 -8.98 -14.04
CA THR A 97 -16.84 -7.68 -14.72
C THR A 97 -17.60 -6.55 -14.03
N ARG A 98 -18.32 -6.83 -12.93
CA ARG A 98 -18.91 -5.87 -11.99
C ARG A 98 -18.32 -6.07 -10.59
N GLY A 99 -18.05 -7.31 -10.18
CA GLY A 99 -17.55 -7.65 -8.85
C GLY A 99 -16.15 -7.09 -8.53
N TRP A 100 -15.36 -6.70 -9.54
CA TRP A 100 -14.07 -6.01 -9.37
C TRP A 100 -14.17 -4.69 -8.58
N VAL A 101 -15.38 -4.15 -8.45
CA VAL A 101 -15.63 -2.97 -7.61
C VAL A 101 -15.23 -3.24 -6.15
N VAL A 102 -15.36 -4.47 -5.64
CA VAL A 102 -14.98 -4.81 -4.26
C VAL A 102 -13.48 -4.61 -4.04
N PRO A 103 -12.55 -5.24 -4.78
CA PRO A 103 -11.13 -4.92 -4.67
C PRO A 103 -10.79 -3.45 -4.94
N ALA A 104 -11.50 -2.79 -5.85
CA ALA A 104 -11.28 -1.37 -6.14
C ALA A 104 -11.67 -0.45 -4.97
N VAL A 105 -12.73 -0.77 -4.25
CA VAL A 105 -13.11 -0.05 -3.01
C VAL A 105 -12.07 -0.28 -1.92
N LEU A 106 -11.60 -1.52 -1.73
CA LEU A 106 -10.52 -1.82 -0.77
C LEU A 106 -9.26 -1.02 -1.10
N GLN A 107 -8.90 -0.94 -2.38
CA GLN A 107 -7.80 -0.09 -2.85
C GLN A 107 -8.04 1.39 -2.50
N ALA A 108 -9.21 1.93 -2.79
CA ALA A 108 -9.53 3.34 -2.54
C ALA A 108 -9.44 3.67 -1.04
N VAL A 109 -9.98 2.81 -0.17
CA VAL A 109 -9.88 2.96 1.30
C VAL A 109 -8.43 2.94 1.77
N SER A 110 -7.63 2.00 1.27
CA SER A 110 -6.19 1.93 1.57
C SER A 110 -5.46 3.20 1.18
N ILE A 111 -5.69 3.70 -0.03
CA ILE A 111 -5.04 4.91 -0.55
C ILE A 111 -5.47 6.16 0.24
N ILE A 112 -6.74 6.28 0.61
CA ILE A 112 -7.23 7.36 1.47
C ILE A 112 -6.52 7.31 2.83
N GLY A 113 -6.43 6.14 3.45
CA GLY A 113 -5.75 5.98 4.73
C GLY A 113 -4.28 6.40 4.68
N TRP A 114 -3.54 5.95 3.67
CA TRP A 114 -2.12 6.35 3.49
C TRP A 114 -1.96 7.84 3.23
N ASN A 115 -2.78 8.45 2.38
CA ASN A 115 -2.71 9.89 2.14
C ASN A 115 -3.08 10.69 3.39
N SER A 116 -4.05 10.20 4.19
CA SER A 116 -4.41 10.81 5.47
C SER A 116 -3.25 10.77 6.47
N LEU A 117 -2.54 9.64 6.56
CA LEU A 117 -1.35 9.52 7.39
C LEU A 117 -0.28 10.53 7.01
N LEU A 118 0.03 10.61 5.71
CA LEU A 118 1.07 11.49 5.20
C LEU A 118 0.75 12.98 5.42
N ILE A 119 -0.50 13.39 5.22
CA ILE A 119 -0.90 14.79 5.43
C ILE A 119 -0.91 15.17 6.91
N ILE A 120 -1.30 14.25 7.80
CA ILE A 120 -1.22 14.45 9.25
C ILE A 120 0.25 14.54 9.68
N PHE A 121 1.10 13.66 9.17
CA PHE A 121 2.52 13.68 9.47
C PHE A 121 3.21 14.93 8.93
N PHE A 122 2.82 15.41 7.74
CA PHE A 122 3.20 16.73 7.24
C PHE A 122 2.86 17.83 8.26
N ALA A 123 1.60 17.87 8.71
CA ALA A 123 1.13 18.93 9.61
C ALA A 123 1.85 18.89 10.99
N LYS A 124 2.01 17.69 11.58
CA LYS A 124 2.75 17.48 12.82
C LYS A 124 4.22 17.89 12.67
N SER A 125 4.89 17.47 11.61
CA SER A 125 6.28 17.85 11.34
C SER A 125 6.44 19.35 11.13
N ALA A 126 5.51 20.01 10.47
CA ALA A 126 5.52 21.46 10.27
C ALA A 126 5.35 22.23 11.59
N VAL A 127 4.50 21.74 12.51
CA VAL A 127 4.37 22.32 13.86
C VAL A 127 5.70 22.19 14.61
N GLN A 128 6.32 21.01 14.61
CA GLN A 128 7.60 20.79 15.30
C GLN A 128 8.75 21.57 14.66
N LEU A 129 8.70 21.79 13.34
CA LEU A 129 9.65 22.68 12.65
C LEU A 129 9.49 24.12 13.13
N GLY A 130 8.26 24.62 13.29
CA GLY A 130 8.00 25.94 13.86
C GLY A 130 8.54 26.10 15.28
N VAL A 131 8.42 25.03 16.11
CA VAL A 131 9.04 25.01 17.45
C VAL A 131 10.57 25.01 17.36
N ALA A 132 11.15 24.22 16.46
CA ALA A 132 12.61 24.17 16.29
C ALA A 132 13.21 25.48 15.78
N LEU A 133 12.44 26.24 14.99
CA LEU A 133 12.81 27.59 14.52
C LEU A 133 12.58 28.70 15.57
N GLY A 134 12.04 28.37 16.75
CA GLY A 134 11.70 29.37 17.79
C GLY A 134 10.48 30.23 17.47
N LEU A 135 9.69 29.87 16.44
CA LEU A 135 8.48 30.61 16.04
C LEU A 135 7.29 30.29 16.95
N MET A 136 7.36 29.21 17.71
CA MET A 136 6.28 28.72 18.58
C MET A 136 6.85 28.11 19.86
N ALA A 137 6.10 28.23 20.96
CA ALA A 137 6.46 27.58 22.22
C ALA A 137 6.13 26.06 22.16
N PRO A 138 6.94 25.19 22.78
CA PRO A 138 6.65 23.76 22.88
C PRO A 138 5.30 23.51 23.58
N GLY A 139 4.46 22.66 23.04
CA GLY A 139 3.23 22.18 23.70
C GLY A 139 1.99 23.04 23.55
N THR A 140 2.06 24.27 23.04
CA THR A 140 0.93 25.21 23.07
C THR A 140 -0.02 25.19 21.86
N ALA A 141 0.34 24.59 20.74
CA ALA A 141 -0.38 24.83 19.50
C ALA A 141 -0.80 23.59 18.69
N GLY A 142 -0.41 22.38 19.09
CA GLY A 142 -0.53 21.19 18.25
C GLY A 142 -1.95 20.85 17.84
N ALA A 143 -2.90 20.83 18.78
CA ALA A 143 -4.26 20.37 18.53
C ALA A 143 -5.07 21.22 17.52
N ALA A 144 -4.83 22.54 17.51
CA ALA A 144 -5.53 23.46 16.59
C ALA A 144 -4.77 23.65 15.27
N LEU A 145 -3.42 23.62 15.30
CA LEU A 145 -2.59 23.89 14.13
C LEU A 145 -2.55 22.71 13.15
N VAL A 146 -2.60 21.47 13.62
CA VAL A 146 -2.58 20.28 12.75
C VAL A 146 -3.77 20.29 11.77
N PRO A 147 -5.05 20.48 12.20
CA PRO A 147 -6.16 20.64 11.30
C PRO A 147 -6.01 21.83 10.33
N LEU A 148 -5.55 22.98 10.82
CA LEU A 148 -5.36 24.17 10.00
C LEU A 148 -4.32 23.95 8.90
N LEU A 149 -3.17 23.37 9.24
CA LEU A 149 -2.11 23.04 8.26
C LEU A 149 -2.57 21.96 7.28
N THR A 150 -3.39 21.02 7.73
CA THR A 150 -4.03 20.04 6.85
C THR A 150 -4.92 20.71 5.81
N ILE A 151 -5.78 21.65 6.22
CA ILE A 151 -6.66 22.40 5.30
C ILE A 151 -5.80 23.18 4.29
N LEU A 152 -4.79 23.89 4.78
CA LEU A 152 -3.90 24.67 3.92
C LEU A 152 -3.16 23.78 2.91
N ALA A 153 -2.61 22.66 3.36
CA ALA A 153 -1.91 21.71 2.49
C ALA A 153 -2.86 21.12 1.44
N CYS A 154 -4.05 20.69 1.82
CA CYS A 154 -5.06 20.17 0.90
C CYS A 154 -5.46 21.23 -0.15
N ALA A 155 -5.61 22.51 0.26
CA ALA A 155 -5.91 23.61 -0.66
C ALA A 155 -4.77 23.87 -1.65
N VAL A 156 -3.52 23.85 -1.18
CA VAL A 156 -2.33 24.01 -2.03
C VAL A 156 -2.19 22.84 -3.00
N ILE A 157 -2.34 21.59 -2.52
CA ILE A 157 -2.32 20.38 -3.37
C ILE A 157 -3.42 20.47 -4.42
N PHE A 158 -4.63 20.83 -4.04
CA PHE A 158 -5.75 20.96 -4.96
C PHE A 158 -5.45 21.99 -6.07
N THR A 159 -4.96 23.18 -5.69
CA THR A 159 -4.65 24.24 -6.66
C THR A 159 -3.50 23.87 -7.60
N ALA A 160 -2.47 23.20 -7.07
CA ALA A 160 -1.34 22.69 -7.87
C ALA A 160 -1.81 21.62 -8.87
N LEU A 161 -2.58 20.63 -8.42
CA LEU A 161 -3.04 19.52 -9.24
C LEU A 161 -4.15 19.89 -10.24
N ARG A 162 -4.84 21.00 -10.05
CA ARG A 162 -5.79 21.50 -11.08
C ARG A 162 -5.15 21.71 -12.45
N ARG A 163 -3.84 21.98 -12.50
CA ARG A 163 -3.04 22.14 -13.72
C ARG A 163 -2.46 20.83 -14.26
N GLY A 164 -2.84 19.68 -13.69
CA GLY A 164 -2.37 18.36 -14.12
C GLY A 164 -1.01 17.93 -13.55
N ALA A 165 -0.34 17.00 -14.22
CA ALA A 165 0.87 16.31 -13.75
C ALA A 165 2.13 17.20 -13.58
N THR A 166 2.15 18.41 -14.11
CA THR A 166 3.31 19.32 -14.02
C THR A 166 3.66 19.68 -12.55
N GLY A 167 2.71 19.58 -11.62
CA GLY A 167 2.95 19.77 -10.19
C GLY A 167 3.67 18.60 -9.51
N VAL A 168 3.63 17.42 -10.09
CA VAL A 168 4.19 16.19 -9.48
C VAL A 168 5.70 16.09 -9.69
N SER A 169 6.23 16.59 -10.80
CA SER A 169 7.66 16.46 -11.16
C SER A 169 8.61 17.18 -10.20
N LEU A 170 8.14 18.22 -9.52
CA LEU A 170 8.95 18.99 -8.56
C LEU A 170 9.28 18.16 -7.30
N VAL A 171 8.48 17.13 -7.01
CA VAL A 171 8.50 16.38 -5.77
C VAL A 171 9.41 15.16 -5.80
N SER A 172 9.60 14.55 -6.97
CA SER A 172 10.35 13.29 -7.11
C SER A 172 11.84 13.41 -6.75
N ASN A 173 12.44 14.59 -6.93
CA ASN A 173 13.87 14.80 -6.61
C ASN A 173 14.15 14.93 -5.09
N ILE A 174 13.15 15.30 -4.31
CA ILE A 174 13.28 15.48 -2.85
C ILE A 174 13.37 14.12 -2.13
N LEU A 175 12.72 13.08 -2.66
CA LEU A 175 12.70 11.75 -2.07
C LEU A 175 14.11 11.14 -1.90
N PHE A 176 15.05 11.44 -2.81
CA PHE A 176 16.40 10.89 -2.72
C PHE A 176 17.19 11.47 -1.53
N VAL A 177 17.00 12.75 -1.22
CA VAL A 177 17.62 13.42 -0.06
C VAL A 177 17.10 12.79 1.25
N HIS A 178 15.84 12.36 1.27
CA HIS A 178 15.23 11.68 2.43
C HIS A 178 16.02 10.46 2.91
N VAL A 179 16.50 9.64 1.99
CA VAL A 179 17.29 8.45 2.34
C VAL A 179 18.57 8.85 3.08
N PHE A 180 19.28 9.87 2.61
CA PHE A 180 20.51 10.34 3.24
C PHE A 180 20.25 10.94 4.62
N VAL A 181 19.24 11.80 4.76
CA VAL A 181 18.88 12.39 6.05
C VAL A 181 18.46 11.29 7.03
N GLY A 182 17.67 10.34 6.57
CA GLY A 182 17.25 9.21 7.40
C GLY A 182 18.42 8.32 7.84
N LEU A 183 19.32 7.96 6.93
CA LEU A 183 20.50 7.14 7.26
C LEU A 183 21.46 7.88 8.18
N TRP A 184 21.64 9.19 7.99
CA TRP A 184 22.43 10.01 8.90
C TRP A 184 21.84 9.99 10.31
N MET A 185 20.54 10.09 10.44
CA MET A 185 19.83 10.01 11.70
C MET A 185 19.99 8.64 12.37
N LEU A 186 19.82 7.56 11.62
CA LEU A 186 20.07 6.21 12.13
C LEU A 186 21.51 6.08 12.65
N TYR A 187 22.48 6.61 11.89
CA TYR A 187 23.87 6.65 12.30
C TYR A 187 24.06 7.40 13.64
N LEU A 188 23.47 8.56 13.80
CA LEU A 188 23.57 9.34 15.06
C LEU A 188 23.01 8.56 16.25
N ILE A 189 21.85 7.93 16.12
CA ILE A 189 21.26 7.14 17.20
C ILE A 189 22.14 5.92 17.52
N VAL A 190 22.50 5.16 16.50
CA VAL A 190 23.23 3.91 16.66
C VAL A 190 24.66 4.15 17.19
N SER A 191 25.38 5.16 16.68
CA SER A 191 26.78 5.40 17.06
C SER A 191 26.94 5.99 18.45
N HIS A 192 26.00 6.85 18.88
CA HIS A 192 26.14 7.56 20.17
C HIS A 192 25.35 6.92 21.31
N ARG A 193 24.29 6.14 21.00
CA ARG A 193 23.37 5.59 22.00
C ARG A 193 23.18 4.08 21.88
N TRP A 194 24.14 3.36 21.32
CA TRP A 194 24.08 1.92 21.15
C TRP A 194 23.81 1.12 22.43
N PRO A 195 24.47 1.39 23.58
CA PRO A 195 24.19 0.68 24.81
C PRO A 195 22.74 0.87 25.30
N GLU A 196 22.21 2.07 25.19
CA GLU A 196 20.82 2.36 25.55
C GLU A 196 19.85 1.65 24.61
N LEU A 197 20.15 1.64 23.31
CA LEU A 197 19.32 1.02 22.27
C LEU A 197 19.18 -0.48 22.49
N ILE A 198 20.28 -1.17 22.84
CA ILE A 198 20.25 -2.63 23.09
C ILE A 198 19.61 -2.95 24.45
N ALA A 199 19.76 -2.09 25.45
CA ALA A 199 19.15 -2.24 26.76
C ALA A 199 17.66 -1.84 26.80
N ALA A 200 17.17 -1.12 25.79
CA ALA A 200 15.83 -0.55 25.74
C ALA A 200 14.78 -1.67 25.78
N ARG A 201 13.75 -1.45 26.59
CA ARG A 201 12.59 -2.35 26.70
C ARG A 201 11.40 -1.74 25.98
N PRO A 202 10.70 -2.54 25.13
CA PRO A 202 9.49 -2.11 24.46
C PRO A 202 8.37 -1.79 25.46
N ALA A 203 7.61 -0.73 25.18
CA ALA A 203 6.56 -0.26 26.09
C ALA A 203 5.29 -1.09 26.08
N LEU A 204 4.98 -1.75 24.95
CA LEU A 204 3.76 -2.52 24.71
C LEU A 204 4.02 -4.05 24.70
N ALA A 205 5.21 -4.49 25.10
CA ALA A 205 5.56 -5.90 25.07
C ALA A 205 4.64 -6.73 25.97
N ALA A 206 3.98 -7.72 25.39
CA ALA A 206 3.25 -8.73 26.13
C ALA A 206 4.21 -9.69 26.86
N PRO A 207 3.78 -10.38 27.95
CA PRO A 207 4.60 -11.37 28.61
C PRO A 207 5.03 -12.52 27.71
N GLU A 208 4.20 -12.86 26.73
CA GLU A 208 4.46 -13.92 25.76
C GLU A 208 5.38 -13.42 24.61
N ARG A 209 6.61 -13.89 24.61
CA ARG A 209 7.62 -13.51 23.61
C ARG A 209 7.21 -13.85 22.17
N GLY A 210 6.57 -15.01 21.96
CA GLY A 210 6.08 -15.46 20.66
C GLY A 210 5.10 -14.46 20.08
N TRP A 211 4.17 -13.97 20.89
CA TRP A 211 3.17 -12.99 20.50
C TRP A 211 3.82 -11.69 20.01
N ASN A 212 4.79 -11.15 20.74
CA ASN A 212 5.49 -9.92 20.36
C ASN A 212 6.22 -10.08 19.02
N HIS A 213 6.93 -11.21 18.85
CA HIS A 213 7.67 -11.46 17.61
C HIS A 213 6.74 -11.59 16.40
N THR A 214 5.66 -12.37 16.56
CA THR A 214 4.66 -12.54 15.51
C THR A 214 3.96 -11.23 15.17
N THR A 215 3.71 -10.36 16.17
CA THR A 215 3.16 -9.02 15.93
C THR A 215 4.11 -8.15 15.11
N GLY A 216 5.41 -8.20 15.39
CA GLY A 216 6.40 -7.50 14.56
C GLY A 216 6.45 -8.01 13.11
N VAL A 217 6.36 -9.33 12.91
CA VAL A 217 6.27 -9.95 11.58
C VAL A 217 4.96 -9.54 10.88
N GLU A 218 3.82 -9.58 11.58
CA GLU A 218 2.50 -9.21 11.04
C GLU A 218 2.45 -7.73 10.60
N LEU A 219 3.05 -6.82 11.38
CA LEU A 219 3.19 -5.42 11.00
C LEU A 219 4.00 -5.26 9.71
N GLY A 220 5.09 -6.04 9.56
CA GLY A 220 5.88 -6.08 8.32
C GLY A 220 5.09 -6.62 7.12
N ILE A 221 4.30 -7.69 7.33
CA ILE A 221 3.41 -8.24 6.29
C ILE A 221 2.38 -7.20 5.88
N GLY A 222 1.65 -6.60 6.84
CA GLY A 222 0.63 -5.57 6.58
C GLY A 222 1.20 -4.38 5.82
N THR A 223 2.42 -3.94 6.20
CA THR A 223 3.15 -2.87 5.52
C THR A 223 3.31 -3.15 4.03
N THR A 224 3.79 -4.33 3.66
CA THR A 224 4.05 -4.64 2.25
C THR A 224 2.81 -5.11 1.49
N LEU A 225 1.80 -5.69 2.16
CA LEU A 225 0.48 -5.93 1.58
C LEU A 225 -0.19 -4.64 1.11
N SER A 226 0.05 -3.52 1.81
CA SER A 226 -0.47 -2.21 1.43
C SER A 226 0.04 -1.69 0.08
N TRP A 227 1.04 -2.33 -0.50
CA TRP A 227 1.55 -2.03 -1.83
C TRP A 227 0.80 -2.74 -2.95
N TRP A 228 -0.08 -3.69 -2.63
CA TRP A 228 -0.91 -4.34 -3.65
C TRP A 228 -1.63 -3.34 -4.58
N PRO A 229 -2.22 -2.21 -4.11
CA PRO A 229 -2.84 -1.21 -4.94
C PRO A 229 -1.92 -0.57 -5.99
N TYR A 230 -0.66 -0.44 -5.69
CA TYR A 230 0.30 0.35 -6.48
C TYR A 230 1.19 -0.49 -7.38
N ILE A 231 1.53 -1.71 -6.91
CA ILE A 231 2.59 -2.51 -7.53
C ILE A 231 2.25 -2.87 -8.99
N GLY A 232 0.99 -3.21 -9.29
CA GLY A 232 0.58 -3.57 -10.64
C GLY A 232 0.76 -2.45 -11.66
N ALA A 233 0.48 -1.20 -11.27
CA ALA A 233 0.67 -0.04 -12.13
C ALA A 233 2.14 0.19 -12.49
N MET A 234 3.07 -0.12 -11.59
CA MET A 234 4.50 0.03 -11.83
C MET A 234 5.09 -1.15 -12.60
N ILE A 235 4.78 -2.39 -12.20
CA ILE A 235 5.39 -3.57 -12.81
C ILE A 235 4.87 -3.88 -14.21
N ARG A 236 3.67 -3.41 -14.59
CA ARG A 236 3.16 -3.55 -15.97
C ARG A 236 4.02 -2.83 -17.00
N MET A 237 4.86 -1.86 -16.56
CA MET A 237 5.82 -1.15 -17.41
C MET A 237 7.05 -2.00 -17.76
N ALA A 238 7.27 -3.12 -17.05
CA ALA A 238 8.37 -4.05 -17.33
C ALA A 238 8.04 -4.94 -18.55
N PRO A 239 9.02 -5.18 -19.44
CA PRO A 239 8.80 -5.99 -20.64
C PRO A 239 8.52 -7.48 -20.34
N ASN A 240 9.05 -8.01 -19.22
CA ASN A 240 8.88 -9.40 -18.84
C ASN A 240 9.08 -9.63 -17.35
N GLY A 241 8.77 -10.86 -16.87
CA GLY A 241 8.88 -11.20 -15.45
C GLY A 241 10.31 -11.21 -14.90
N ARG A 242 11.32 -11.49 -15.72
CA ARG A 242 12.74 -11.48 -15.28
C ARG A 242 13.18 -10.07 -14.91
N THR A 243 12.67 -9.05 -15.62
CA THR A 243 12.94 -7.64 -15.33
C THR A 243 12.04 -7.05 -14.26
N ALA A 244 11.09 -7.80 -13.68
CA ALA A 244 10.15 -7.33 -12.66
C ALA A 244 10.36 -7.95 -11.28
N VAL A 245 10.59 -9.28 -11.19
CA VAL A 245 10.56 -9.99 -9.89
C VAL A 245 11.66 -9.50 -8.94
N LEU A 246 12.92 -9.57 -9.37
CA LEU A 246 14.04 -9.13 -8.53
C LEU A 246 13.99 -7.63 -8.21
N PRO A 247 13.70 -6.73 -9.18
CA PRO A 247 13.50 -5.32 -8.91
C PRO A 247 12.43 -5.02 -7.86
N VAL A 248 11.31 -5.72 -7.86
CA VAL A 248 10.26 -5.53 -6.84
C VAL A 248 10.78 -5.94 -5.47
N MET A 249 11.37 -7.11 -5.35
CA MET A 249 11.88 -7.60 -4.05
C MET A 249 12.99 -6.69 -3.51
N LEU A 250 13.97 -6.29 -4.33
CA LEU A 250 15.05 -5.41 -3.90
C LEU A 250 14.57 -3.98 -3.64
N GLY A 251 13.75 -3.43 -4.54
CA GLY A 251 13.27 -2.06 -4.46
C GLY A 251 12.31 -1.82 -3.28
N MET A 252 11.64 -2.85 -2.80
CA MET A 252 10.69 -2.74 -1.69
C MET A 252 11.24 -3.30 -0.38
N CYS A 253 11.80 -4.51 -0.40
CA CYS A 253 12.17 -5.22 0.81
C CYS A 253 13.52 -4.81 1.41
N LEU A 254 14.31 -3.95 0.76
CA LEU A 254 15.51 -3.35 1.36
C LEU A 254 15.22 -1.96 1.96
N PRO A 255 14.68 -0.98 1.19
CA PRO A 255 14.47 0.36 1.73
C PRO A 255 13.46 0.42 2.87
N VAL A 256 12.34 -0.32 2.77
CA VAL A 256 11.28 -0.28 3.79
C VAL A 256 11.80 -0.69 5.16
N PRO A 257 12.37 -1.89 5.38
CA PRO A 257 12.92 -2.25 6.68
C PRO A 257 14.05 -1.30 7.11
N LEU A 258 14.98 -0.95 6.20
CA LEU A 258 16.13 -0.12 6.53
C LEU A 258 15.72 1.24 7.10
N LEU A 259 14.79 1.94 6.45
CA LEU A 259 14.30 3.22 6.95
C LEU A 259 13.39 3.08 8.16
N SER A 260 12.70 1.96 8.31
CA SER A 260 11.92 1.68 9.52
C SER A 260 12.80 1.50 10.77
N LEU A 261 14.09 1.12 10.62
CA LEU A 261 15.01 1.07 11.75
C LEU A 261 15.16 2.43 12.44
N ILE A 262 14.95 3.53 11.72
CA ILE A 262 15.01 4.89 12.28
C ILE A 262 13.90 5.05 13.32
N GLY A 263 12.66 4.72 12.97
CA GLY A 263 11.53 4.78 13.90
C GLY A 263 11.64 3.78 15.04
N LEU A 264 12.11 2.56 14.74
CA LEU A 264 12.38 1.53 15.74
C LEU A 264 13.41 2.00 16.78
N ALA A 265 14.54 2.57 16.33
CA ALA A 265 15.54 3.11 17.22
C ALA A 265 15.03 4.36 17.99
N GLY A 266 14.30 5.22 17.30
CA GLY A 266 13.73 6.45 17.87
C GLY A 266 12.81 6.17 19.05
N VAL A 267 11.80 5.31 18.89
CA VAL A 267 10.85 4.99 19.97
C VAL A 267 11.50 4.28 21.15
N LEU A 268 12.46 3.39 20.89
CA LEU A 268 13.15 2.65 21.96
C LEU A 268 14.03 3.54 22.83
N VAL A 269 14.73 4.51 22.22
CA VAL A 269 15.66 5.39 22.94
C VAL A 269 14.98 6.64 23.49
N LEU A 270 14.08 7.26 22.73
CA LEU A 270 13.47 8.55 23.07
C LEU A 270 12.07 8.38 23.71
N LYS A 271 11.50 7.17 23.67
CA LYS A 271 10.22 6.82 24.30
C LYS A 271 9.04 7.71 23.88
N SER A 272 9.13 8.36 22.73
CA SER A 272 8.03 9.09 22.12
C SER A 272 7.49 8.28 20.94
N SER A 273 6.17 8.17 20.85
CA SER A 273 5.47 7.51 19.74
C SER A 273 5.18 8.44 18.56
N ASP A 274 5.70 9.66 18.59
CA ASP A 274 5.55 10.63 17.51
C ASP A 274 6.91 10.94 16.87
N PRO A 275 7.18 10.45 15.65
CA PRO A 275 8.45 10.72 14.97
C PRO A 275 8.76 12.20 14.80
N SER A 276 7.77 13.06 14.71
CA SER A 276 7.99 14.51 14.59
C SER A 276 8.56 15.13 15.87
N GLU A 277 8.23 14.57 17.05
CA GLU A 277 8.76 15.04 18.32
C GLU A 277 10.21 14.61 18.53
N TRP A 278 10.54 13.34 18.29
CA TRP A 278 11.90 12.88 18.52
C TRP A 278 12.89 13.34 17.43
N LEU A 279 12.44 13.63 16.19
CA LEU A 279 13.24 14.33 15.19
C LEU A 279 13.76 15.69 15.68
N ARG A 280 12.98 16.36 16.51
CA ARG A 280 13.39 17.63 17.13
C ARG A 280 14.52 17.50 18.13
N THR A 281 14.65 16.37 18.79
CA THR A 281 15.62 16.17 19.90
C THR A 281 16.92 15.49 19.49
N VAL A 282 16.94 14.79 18.34
CA VAL A 282 18.13 14.09 17.85
C VAL A 282 19.06 15.03 17.09
N GLY A 283 20.34 15.02 17.41
CA GLY A 283 21.38 15.71 16.65
C GLY A 283 21.49 17.23 16.85
N GLY A 284 20.74 17.82 17.80
CA GLY A 284 20.81 19.25 18.13
C GLY A 284 19.94 20.15 17.23
N PRO A 285 19.93 21.49 17.51
CA PRO A 285 18.97 22.42 16.89
C PRO A 285 19.06 22.50 15.37
N THR A 286 20.26 22.57 14.81
CA THR A 286 20.46 22.67 13.35
C THR A 286 19.94 21.41 12.65
N TYR A 287 20.25 20.24 13.22
CA TYR A 287 19.79 18.98 12.69
C TYR A 287 18.25 18.86 12.76
N ALA A 288 17.66 19.30 13.87
CA ALA A 288 16.20 19.31 14.03
C ALA A 288 15.51 20.12 12.92
N VAL A 289 16.02 21.34 12.64
CA VAL A 289 15.47 22.19 11.55
C VAL A 289 15.61 21.51 10.19
N VAL A 290 16.77 20.96 9.87
CA VAL A 290 17.02 20.30 8.58
C VAL A 290 16.14 19.05 8.43
N SER A 291 16.11 18.17 9.44
CA SER A 291 15.36 16.92 9.37
C SER A 291 13.85 17.15 9.32
N LEU A 292 13.31 18.05 10.17
CA LEU A 292 11.88 18.37 10.19
C LEU A 292 11.46 19.12 8.92
N GLY A 293 12.26 20.07 8.44
CA GLY A 293 12.00 20.77 7.18
C GLY A 293 11.91 19.79 6.01
N PHE A 294 12.85 18.85 5.99
CA PHE A 294 12.89 17.81 4.97
C PHE A 294 11.70 16.84 5.07
N VAL A 295 11.39 16.33 6.27
CA VAL A 295 10.24 15.41 6.49
C VAL A 295 8.92 16.08 6.12
N THR A 296 8.77 17.36 6.47
CA THR A 296 7.61 18.19 6.09
C THR A 296 7.46 18.26 4.58
N ALA A 297 8.52 18.62 3.85
CA ALA A 297 8.50 18.71 2.39
C ALA A 297 8.24 17.34 1.73
N ALA A 298 8.88 16.28 2.23
CA ALA A 298 8.72 14.92 1.71
C ALA A 298 7.27 14.41 1.86
N ASN A 299 6.64 14.61 3.01
CA ASN A 299 5.25 14.19 3.23
C ASN A 299 4.27 14.96 2.37
N PHE A 300 4.46 16.28 2.22
CA PHE A 300 3.66 17.12 1.32
C PHE A 300 3.73 16.59 -0.11
N GLY A 301 4.93 16.28 -0.56
CA GLY A 301 5.17 15.79 -1.90
C GLY A 301 4.59 14.41 -2.16
N THR A 302 4.81 13.48 -1.25
CA THR A 302 4.27 12.11 -1.36
C THR A 302 2.74 12.13 -1.34
N THR A 303 2.11 12.97 -0.49
CA THR A 303 0.66 13.17 -0.48
C THR A 303 0.16 13.72 -1.81
N THR A 304 0.87 14.71 -2.40
CA THR A 304 0.53 15.27 -3.71
C THR A 304 0.52 14.20 -4.80
N ALA A 305 1.56 13.38 -4.84
CA ALA A 305 1.65 12.26 -5.78
C ALA A 305 0.57 11.20 -5.54
N GLY A 306 0.29 10.87 -4.28
CA GLY A 306 -0.75 9.93 -3.88
C GLY A 306 -2.15 10.38 -4.27
N ILE A 307 -2.49 11.65 -4.08
CA ILE A 307 -3.77 12.24 -4.48
C ILE A 307 -3.90 12.26 -6.01
N TYR A 308 -2.84 12.62 -6.74
CA TYR A 308 -2.84 12.56 -8.19
C TYR A 308 -3.11 11.15 -8.71
N ALA A 309 -2.36 10.16 -8.23
CA ALA A 309 -2.52 8.76 -8.61
C ALA A 309 -3.93 8.24 -8.28
N SER A 310 -4.49 8.64 -7.13
CA SER A 310 -5.85 8.28 -6.72
C SER A 310 -6.90 8.86 -7.67
N ALA A 311 -6.76 10.15 -8.03
CA ALA A 311 -7.68 10.82 -8.96
C ALA A 311 -7.63 10.19 -10.36
N VAL A 312 -6.44 9.82 -10.85
CA VAL A 312 -6.28 9.04 -12.09
C VAL A 312 -6.95 7.68 -11.97
N GLY A 313 -6.74 6.97 -10.84
CA GLY A 313 -7.34 5.67 -10.55
C GLY A 313 -8.87 5.68 -10.56
N LEU A 314 -9.50 6.79 -10.14
CA LEU A 314 -10.96 6.95 -10.18
C LEU A 314 -11.53 6.91 -11.61
N ARG A 315 -10.76 7.22 -12.64
CA ARG A 315 -11.18 7.08 -14.05
C ARG A 315 -11.44 5.64 -14.48
N ASN A 316 -10.96 4.64 -13.73
CA ASN A 316 -11.30 3.25 -13.99
C ASN A 316 -12.79 2.94 -13.76
N PHE A 317 -13.48 3.75 -12.94
CA PHE A 317 -14.91 3.61 -12.71
C PHE A 317 -15.73 4.30 -13.81
N GLN A 318 -16.56 3.55 -14.54
CA GLN A 318 -17.38 4.09 -15.64
C GLN A 318 -18.20 5.32 -15.24
N ALA A 319 -18.75 5.34 -14.03
CA ALA A 319 -19.52 6.47 -13.50
C ALA A 319 -18.69 7.76 -13.34
N LEU A 320 -17.36 7.62 -13.18
CA LEU A 320 -16.44 8.72 -12.93
C LEU A 320 -15.61 9.11 -14.16
N GLN A 321 -15.57 8.29 -15.22
CA GLN A 321 -14.79 8.55 -16.43
C GLN A 321 -15.12 9.87 -17.11
N ARG A 322 -16.41 10.25 -17.10
CA ARG A 322 -16.92 11.49 -17.73
C ARG A 322 -16.92 12.69 -16.79
N ARG A 323 -16.51 12.53 -15.52
CA ARG A 323 -16.47 13.64 -14.57
C ARG A 323 -15.25 14.52 -14.80
N SER A 324 -15.39 15.81 -14.46
CA SER A 324 -14.30 16.77 -14.61
C SER A 324 -13.10 16.40 -13.74
N TRP A 325 -11.90 16.76 -14.15
CA TRP A 325 -10.68 16.55 -13.35
C TRP A 325 -10.79 17.16 -11.95
N THR A 326 -11.36 18.35 -11.85
CA THR A 326 -11.64 19.03 -10.58
C THR A 326 -12.53 18.18 -9.65
N THR A 327 -13.58 17.54 -10.20
CA THR A 327 -14.44 16.65 -9.42
C THR A 327 -13.69 15.43 -8.89
N LEU A 328 -12.83 14.81 -9.71
CA LEU A 328 -12.02 13.66 -9.31
C LEU A 328 -11.04 14.03 -8.19
N LEU A 329 -10.39 15.19 -8.30
CA LEU A 329 -9.53 15.71 -7.24
C LEU A 329 -10.29 15.95 -5.94
N LEU A 330 -11.47 16.56 -5.98
CA LEU A 330 -12.28 16.79 -4.79
C LEU A 330 -12.71 15.48 -4.13
N VAL A 331 -13.19 14.50 -4.91
CA VAL A 331 -13.56 13.17 -4.40
C VAL A 331 -12.38 12.48 -3.70
N THR A 332 -11.16 12.73 -4.14
CA THR A 332 -9.95 12.15 -3.55
C THR A 332 -9.48 12.92 -2.31
N ILE A 333 -9.48 14.26 -2.38
CA ILE A 333 -8.92 15.11 -1.31
C ILE A 333 -9.88 15.19 -0.11
N MET A 334 -11.19 15.27 -0.34
CA MET A 334 -12.18 15.46 0.74
C MET A 334 -12.10 14.40 1.85
N PRO A 335 -12.06 13.09 1.57
CA PRO A 335 -11.91 12.08 2.62
C PRO A 335 -10.60 12.23 3.41
N VAL A 336 -9.50 12.54 2.72
CA VAL A 336 -8.18 12.78 3.33
C VAL A 336 -8.22 13.99 4.26
N ALA A 337 -8.81 15.08 3.80
CA ALA A 337 -9.00 16.29 4.60
C ALA A 337 -9.90 16.02 5.83
N CYS A 338 -11.00 15.28 5.65
CA CYS A 338 -11.88 14.93 6.78
C CYS A 338 -11.13 14.15 7.86
N VAL A 339 -10.34 13.14 7.52
CA VAL A 339 -9.54 12.39 8.50
C VAL A 339 -8.54 13.31 9.21
N GLY A 340 -7.79 14.13 8.46
CA GLY A 340 -6.76 15.00 9.02
C GLY A 340 -7.31 16.20 9.83
N ILE A 341 -8.57 16.57 9.64
CA ILE A 341 -9.22 17.65 10.38
C ILE A 341 -9.92 17.13 11.64
N PHE A 342 -10.71 16.07 11.51
CA PHE A 342 -11.62 15.65 12.58
C PHE A 342 -11.03 14.61 13.54
N ILE A 343 -10.11 13.75 13.06
CA ILE A 343 -9.57 12.63 13.85
C ILE A 343 -8.05 12.44 13.69
N PRO A 344 -7.22 13.51 13.55
CA PRO A 344 -5.80 13.34 13.25
C PRO A 344 -5.06 12.53 14.32
N GLU A 345 -5.25 12.86 15.62
CA GLU A 345 -4.57 12.17 16.71
C GLU A 345 -5.03 10.72 16.86
N LEU A 346 -6.33 10.47 16.74
CA LEU A 346 -6.88 9.11 16.81
C LEU A 346 -6.34 8.24 15.67
N PHE A 347 -6.32 8.77 14.44
CA PHE A 347 -5.84 8.05 13.27
C PHE A 347 -4.34 7.72 13.39
N PHE A 348 -3.54 8.69 13.84
CA PHE A 348 -2.11 8.53 14.04
C PHE A 348 -1.82 7.51 15.15
N ALA A 349 -2.46 7.62 16.31
CA ALA A 349 -2.31 6.70 17.42
C ALA A 349 -2.79 5.26 17.11
N LYS A 350 -3.75 5.10 16.18
CA LYS A 350 -4.30 3.80 15.76
C LYS A 350 -3.70 3.29 14.45
N PHE A 351 -2.52 3.76 14.09
CA PHE A 351 -1.86 3.38 12.84
C PHE A 351 -1.62 1.85 12.72
N GLY A 352 -1.26 1.18 13.82
CA GLY A 352 -1.15 -0.29 13.84
C GLY A 352 -2.46 -0.98 13.48
N SER A 353 -3.62 -0.47 13.96
CA SER A 353 -4.94 -0.98 13.58
C SER A 353 -5.23 -0.78 12.10
N PHE A 354 -4.80 0.34 11.51
CA PHE A 354 -4.91 0.56 10.08
C PHE A 354 -4.12 -0.49 9.28
N LEU A 355 -2.88 -0.81 9.70
CA LEU A 355 -2.08 -1.86 9.06
C LEU A 355 -2.72 -3.24 9.20
N ALA A 356 -3.30 -3.55 10.36
CA ALA A 356 -4.03 -4.80 10.55
C ALA A 356 -5.26 -4.89 9.63
N LEU A 357 -6.03 -3.80 9.46
CA LEU A 357 -7.14 -3.75 8.51
C LEU A 357 -6.69 -3.94 7.05
N ILE A 358 -5.50 -3.46 6.69
CA ILE A 358 -4.87 -3.77 5.41
C ILE A 358 -4.65 -5.29 5.26
N GLY A 359 -4.14 -5.94 6.30
CA GLY A 359 -3.99 -7.40 6.35
C GLY A 359 -5.32 -8.14 6.15
N VAL A 360 -6.38 -7.70 6.87
CA VAL A 360 -7.75 -8.25 6.71
C VAL A 360 -8.21 -8.22 5.25
N ALA A 361 -7.94 -7.12 4.54
CA ALA A 361 -8.44 -6.91 3.19
C ALA A 361 -7.58 -7.60 2.12
N PHE A 362 -6.27 -7.39 2.16
CA PHE A 362 -5.38 -7.75 1.05
C PHE A 362 -4.75 -9.13 1.15
N ALA A 363 -4.61 -9.70 2.35
CA ALA A 363 -4.10 -11.06 2.47
C ALA A 363 -5.04 -12.10 1.82
N PRO A 364 -6.37 -12.11 2.11
CA PRO A 364 -7.33 -12.97 1.41
C PRO A 364 -7.39 -12.70 -0.10
N LEU A 365 -7.33 -11.42 -0.52
CA LEU A 365 -7.34 -11.04 -1.92
C LEU A 365 -6.14 -11.64 -2.66
N CYS A 366 -4.95 -11.59 -2.07
CA CYS A 366 -3.77 -12.24 -2.62
C CYS A 366 -3.95 -13.75 -2.74
N GLY A 367 -4.50 -14.43 -1.73
CA GLY A 367 -4.78 -15.85 -1.75
C GLY A 367 -5.71 -16.26 -2.91
N ILE A 368 -6.78 -15.48 -3.14
CA ILE A 368 -7.71 -15.68 -4.25
C ILE A 368 -7.00 -15.53 -5.60
N GLN A 369 -6.23 -14.44 -5.79
CA GLN A 369 -5.54 -14.17 -7.05
C GLN A 369 -4.49 -15.24 -7.38
N ILE A 370 -3.69 -15.65 -6.40
CA ILE A 370 -2.68 -16.72 -6.56
C ILE A 370 -3.36 -18.01 -7.00
N THR A 371 -4.41 -18.41 -6.31
CA THR A 371 -5.15 -19.63 -6.59
C THR A 371 -5.79 -19.62 -7.98
N ASP A 372 -6.46 -18.53 -8.34
CA ASP A 372 -7.09 -18.42 -9.65
C ASP A 372 -6.05 -18.48 -10.77
N TYR A 373 -5.01 -17.66 -10.66
CA TYR A 373 -4.03 -17.52 -11.75
C TYR A 373 -3.20 -18.79 -11.97
N PHE A 374 -2.67 -19.39 -10.89
CA PHE A 374 -1.77 -20.53 -11.02
C PHE A 374 -2.50 -21.87 -11.10
N LEU A 375 -3.53 -22.09 -10.28
CA LEU A 375 -4.17 -23.41 -10.14
C LEU A 375 -5.37 -23.56 -11.07
N LEU A 376 -6.33 -22.63 -11.06
CA LEU A 376 -7.57 -22.77 -11.82
C LEU A 376 -7.40 -22.39 -13.29
N ARG A 377 -6.77 -21.24 -13.58
CA ARG A 377 -6.57 -20.74 -14.96
C ARG A 377 -5.25 -21.16 -15.59
N ARG A 378 -4.33 -21.72 -14.81
CA ARG A 378 -3.02 -22.17 -15.30
C ARG A 378 -2.33 -21.09 -16.13
N ARG A 379 -2.28 -19.85 -15.59
CA ARG A 379 -1.64 -18.65 -16.17
C ARG A 379 -2.27 -18.17 -17.50
N ARG A 380 -3.53 -18.50 -17.78
CA ARG A 380 -4.23 -18.09 -19.00
C ARG A 380 -5.34 -17.11 -18.64
N LEU A 381 -5.30 -15.91 -19.20
CA LEU A 381 -6.33 -14.89 -19.06
C LEU A 381 -6.76 -14.40 -20.45
N ASP A 382 -8.03 -14.12 -20.60
CA ASP A 382 -8.56 -13.42 -21.77
C ASP A 382 -8.70 -11.95 -21.42
N VAL A 383 -7.73 -11.15 -21.87
CA VAL A 383 -7.67 -9.70 -21.57
C VAL A 383 -8.87 -8.97 -22.17
N ARG A 384 -9.33 -9.36 -23.37
CA ARG A 384 -10.48 -8.73 -24.02
C ARG A 384 -11.75 -8.94 -23.21
N ALA A 385 -11.92 -10.13 -22.66
CA ALA A 385 -13.08 -10.45 -21.83
C ALA A 385 -13.14 -9.67 -20.51
N MET A 386 -12.04 -9.12 -20.03
CA MET A 386 -12.03 -8.25 -18.83
C MET A 386 -12.74 -6.91 -19.05
N TYR A 387 -12.87 -6.49 -20.31
CA TYR A 387 -13.46 -5.19 -20.70
C TYR A 387 -14.79 -5.35 -21.40
N THR A 388 -15.29 -6.57 -21.56
CA THR A 388 -16.61 -6.86 -22.11
C THR A 388 -17.60 -7.22 -21.00
N GLN A 389 -18.82 -6.66 -21.10
CA GLN A 389 -19.89 -6.91 -20.13
C GLN A 389 -21.09 -7.55 -20.84
N GLY A 390 -21.85 -8.35 -20.11
CA GLY A 390 -23.11 -8.94 -20.58
C GLY A 390 -23.16 -10.45 -20.47
N PRO A 391 -24.37 -11.01 -20.54
CA PRO A 391 -24.60 -12.46 -20.53
C PRO A 391 -23.79 -13.17 -21.64
N GLY A 392 -23.24 -14.32 -21.30
CA GLY A 392 -22.41 -15.10 -22.23
C GLY A 392 -20.93 -14.72 -22.27
N GLN A 393 -20.52 -13.59 -21.70
CA GLN A 393 -19.10 -13.22 -21.62
C GLN A 393 -18.36 -14.06 -20.54
N PRO A 394 -17.09 -14.40 -20.75
CA PRO A 394 -16.33 -15.30 -19.88
C PRO A 394 -16.32 -14.91 -18.40
N TYR A 395 -16.21 -13.62 -18.09
CA TYR A 395 -16.11 -13.12 -16.72
C TYR A 395 -17.41 -12.50 -16.20
N TRP A 396 -18.55 -12.78 -16.87
CA TRP A 396 -19.84 -12.27 -16.41
C TRP A 396 -20.38 -13.00 -15.19
N PHE A 397 -20.05 -14.28 -15.00
CA PHE A 397 -20.51 -15.15 -13.90
C PHE A 397 -22.03 -15.05 -13.64
N TRP A 398 -22.46 -14.50 -12.49
CA TRP A 398 -23.85 -14.24 -12.12
C TRP A 398 -24.08 -12.73 -12.03
N GLY A 399 -24.67 -12.14 -13.06
CA GLY A 399 -24.95 -10.70 -13.11
C GLY A 399 -23.70 -9.81 -13.04
N GLY A 400 -22.53 -10.32 -13.39
CA GLY A 400 -21.25 -9.60 -13.33
C GLY A 400 -20.44 -9.85 -12.04
N PHE A 401 -20.96 -10.68 -11.11
CA PHE A 401 -20.32 -11.01 -9.84
C PHE A 401 -19.98 -12.50 -9.76
N ASN A 402 -18.87 -12.83 -9.14
CA ASN A 402 -18.49 -14.20 -8.82
C ASN A 402 -18.71 -14.49 -7.33
N PRO A 403 -19.77 -15.24 -6.96
CA PRO A 403 -20.04 -15.55 -5.54
C PRO A 403 -18.91 -16.35 -4.88
N ALA A 404 -18.19 -17.18 -5.62
CA ALA A 404 -17.07 -17.95 -5.09
C ALA A 404 -15.93 -17.02 -4.59
N ALA A 405 -15.63 -15.94 -5.31
CA ALA A 405 -14.62 -14.98 -4.89
C ALA A 405 -15.05 -14.16 -3.67
N LEU A 406 -16.33 -13.77 -3.64
CA LEU A 406 -16.89 -13.04 -2.48
C LEU A 406 -16.90 -13.91 -1.23
N ALA A 407 -17.36 -15.16 -1.33
CA ALA A 407 -17.36 -16.10 -0.21
C ALA A 407 -15.93 -16.39 0.29
N ALA A 408 -14.97 -16.57 -0.63
CA ALA A 408 -13.57 -16.77 -0.30
C ALA A 408 -12.95 -15.53 0.40
N LEU A 409 -13.25 -14.33 -0.08
CA LEU A 409 -12.80 -13.08 0.55
C LEU A 409 -13.36 -12.98 1.97
N THR A 410 -14.66 -13.21 2.16
CA THR A 410 -15.31 -13.20 3.48
C THR A 410 -14.70 -14.23 4.42
N ALA A 411 -14.45 -15.46 3.95
CA ALA A 411 -13.83 -16.52 4.75
C ALA A 411 -12.41 -16.13 5.20
N GLY A 412 -11.61 -15.53 4.30
CA GLY A 412 -10.28 -15.06 4.65
C GLY A 412 -10.30 -13.88 5.62
N CYS A 413 -11.19 -12.89 5.43
CA CYS A 413 -11.38 -11.80 6.38
C CYS A 413 -11.78 -12.33 7.77
N ALA A 414 -12.73 -13.27 7.83
CA ALA A 414 -13.14 -13.90 9.08
C ALA A 414 -11.98 -14.65 9.75
N THR A 415 -11.18 -15.40 8.99
CA THR A 415 -9.98 -16.08 9.51
C THR A 415 -9.00 -15.10 10.13
N TYR A 416 -8.76 -13.96 9.48
CA TYR A 416 -7.88 -12.92 10.03
C TYR A 416 -8.40 -12.42 11.39
N VAL A 417 -9.66 -11.99 11.43
CA VAL A 417 -10.29 -11.41 12.64
C VAL A 417 -10.38 -12.43 13.78
N LEU A 418 -10.60 -13.71 13.48
CA LEU A 418 -10.57 -14.79 14.47
C LEU A 418 -9.17 -15.02 15.06
N LEU A 419 -8.12 -14.78 14.29
CA LEU A 419 -6.73 -14.89 14.76
C LEU A 419 -6.26 -13.64 15.48
N LEU A 420 -6.55 -12.46 14.93
CA LEU A 420 -6.18 -11.16 15.46
C LEU A 420 -7.29 -10.15 15.20
N ASP A 421 -7.89 -9.63 16.26
CA ASP A 421 -8.80 -8.49 16.17
C ASP A 421 -7.99 -7.22 15.77
N PRO A 422 -8.24 -6.61 14.62
CA PRO A 422 -7.46 -5.48 14.13
C PRO A 422 -7.61 -4.21 14.97
N LEU A 423 -8.67 -4.09 15.77
CA LEU A 423 -8.97 -2.88 16.54
C LEU A 423 -8.44 -2.96 17.97
N SER A 424 -8.63 -4.11 18.63
CA SER A 424 -8.23 -4.32 20.02
C SER A 424 -6.89 -5.04 20.18
N TYR A 425 -6.34 -5.60 19.11
CA TYR A 425 -5.15 -6.47 19.11
C TYR A 425 -5.30 -7.70 20.03
N ARG A 426 -6.53 -8.08 20.36
CA ARG A 426 -6.80 -9.37 21.00
C ARG A 426 -6.61 -10.48 19.99
N SER A 427 -5.90 -11.52 20.38
CA SER A 427 -5.57 -12.63 19.50
C SER A 427 -6.00 -13.98 20.06
N SER A 428 -6.16 -14.94 19.16
CA SER A 428 -6.34 -16.35 19.54
C SER A 428 -5.01 -16.97 20.00
N ALA A 429 -5.08 -18.12 20.68
CA ALA A 429 -3.90 -18.88 21.09
C ALA A 429 -3.02 -19.37 19.92
N TRP A 430 -3.56 -19.42 18.70
CA TRP A 430 -2.83 -19.82 17.48
C TRP A 430 -2.03 -18.71 16.83
N TYR A 431 -2.38 -17.45 17.09
CA TYR A 431 -1.74 -16.28 16.47
C TYR A 431 -0.22 -16.23 16.64
N PRO A 432 0.36 -16.52 17.83
CA PRO A 432 1.82 -16.48 18.03
C PRO A 432 2.61 -17.41 17.11
N TYR A 433 1.96 -18.43 16.55
CA TYR A 433 2.60 -19.45 15.71
C TYR A 433 2.34 -19.26 14.21
N LEU A 434 1.22 -18.61 13.85
CA LEU A 434 0.70 -18.62 12.47
C LEU A 434 0.66 -17.25 11.78
N THR A 435 0.80 -16.13 12.55
CA THR A 435 0.36 -14.80 12.13
C THR A 435 -1.16 -14.74 11.88
N ALA A 436 -1.69 -13.64 11.35
CA ALA A 436 -3.09 -13.56 10.92
C ALA A 436 -3.21 -13.53 9.39
N SER A 437 -2.29 -12.83 8.72
CA SER A 437 -2.31 -12.64 7.27
C SER A 437 -2.11 -13.94 6.49
N LEU A 438 -1.20 -14.82 6.92
CA LEU A 438 -0.90 -16.05 6.18
C LEU A 438 -2.07 -17.05 6.21
N PRO A 439 -2.67 -17.37 7.37
CA PRO A 439 -3.87 -18.20 7.40
C PRO A 439 -5.07 -17.58 6.70
N ALA A 440 -5.23 -16.24 6.74
CA ALA A 440 -6.28 -15.54 6.02
C ALA A 440 -6.13 -15.71 4.49
N ALA A 441 -4.91 -15.57 3.98
CA ALA A 441 -4.61 -15.83 2.57
C ALA A 441 -4.84 -17.32 2.21
N ALA A 442 -4.40 -18.25 3.06
CA ALA A 442 -4.54 -19.68 2.84
C ALA A 442 -6.00 -20.14 2.87
N SER A 443 -6.80 -19.68 3.84
CA SER A 443 -8.23 -20.00 3.93
C SER A 443 -9.01 -19.46 2.72
N ALA A 444 -8.76 -18.22 2.31
CA ALA A 444 -9.34 -17.65 1.11
C ALA A 444 -8.93 -18.43 -0.15
N ALA A 445 -7.65 -18.82 -0.25
CA ALA A 445 -7.14 -19.65 -1.34
C ALA A 445 -7.86 -21.00 -1.40
N LEU A 446 -8.02 -21.69 -0.27
CA LEU A 446 -8.70 -22.98 -0.19
C LEU A 446 -10.17 -22.87 -0.56
N VAL A 447 -10.91 -21.94 0.05
CA VAL A 447 -12.33 -21.73 -0.25
C VAL A 447 -12.51 -21.36 -1.71
N TYR A 448 -11.66 -20.49 -2.25
CA TYR A 448 -11.73 -20.11 -3.68
C TYR A 448 -11.40 -21.29 -4.60
N PHE A 449 -10.42 -22.13 -4.25
CA PHE A 449 -10.10 -23.33 -5.03
C PHE A 449 -11.28 -24.30 -5.09
N LEU A 450 -11.94 -24.57 -3.96
CA LEU A 450 -13.08 -25.47 -3.89
C LEU A 450 -14.28 -24.90 -4.67
N LEU A 451 -14.73 -23.71 -4.35
CA LEU A 451 -15.89 -23.07 -4.98
C LEU A 451 -15.61 -22.70 -6.45
N GLY A 452 -14.42 -22.20 -6.77
CA GLY A 452 -13.99 -21.88 -8.13
C GLY A 452 -13.92 -23.13 -9.03
N SER A 453 -13.56 -24.28 -8.44
CA SER A 453 -13.61 -25.57 -9.15
C SER A 453 -15.05 -25.99 -9.50
N LEU A 454 -16.03 -25.69 -8.63
CA LEU A 454 -17.45 -25.89 -8.92
C LEU A 454 -17.93 -24.93 -10.02
N VAL A 455 -17.55 -23.64 -9.95
CA VAL A 455 -17.83 -22.66 -11.01
C VAL A 455 -17.27 -23.12 -12.36
N ARG A 456 -16.04 -23.64 -12.35
CA ARG A 456 -15.41 -24.21 -13.55
C ARG A 456 -16.17 -25.42 -14.09
N ARG A 457 -16.63 -26.34 -13.24
CA ARG A 457 -17.47 -27.50 -13.63
C ARG A 457 -18.80 -27.07 -14.24
N ALA A 458 -19.39 -25.98 -13.72
CA ALA A 458 -20.60 -25.35 -14.25
C ALA A 458 -20.38 -24.62 -15.60
N GLY A 459 -19.16 -24.66 -16.16
CA GLY A 459 -18.84 -24.07 -17.47
C GLY A 459 -18.77 -22.55 -17.47
N ARG A 460 -18.76 -21.89 -16.28
CA ARG A 460 -18.71 -20.43 -16.13
C ARG A 460 -17.29 -19.95 -15.86
N GLY A 461 -17.05 -18.64 -15.93
CA GLY A 461 -15.80 -17.99 -15.52
C GLY A 461 -14.67 -18.05 -16.54
N GLY A 462 -14.91 -18.43 -17.79
CA GLY A 462 -13.89 -18.42 -18.84
C GLY A 462 -12.74 -19.43 -18.63
N TYR A 463 -12.95 -20.47 -17.82
CA TYR A 463 -11.96 -21.53 -17.57
C TYR A 463 -11.82 -22.52 -18.74
N ARG A 464 -12.70 -22.43 -19.78
CA ARG A 464 -12.63 -23.27 -20.95
C ARG A 464 -11.44 -22.92 -21.85
N ASN A 465 -10.87 -23.94 -22.48
CA ASN A 465 -9.78 -23.81 -23.43
C ASN A 465 -10.26 -23.01 -24.67
N PRO A 466 -9.67 -21.87 -25.04
CA PRO A 466 -10.09 -21.07 -26.20
C PRO A 466 -10.07 -21.86 -27.51
N ARG A 467 -9.25 -22.90 -27.62
CA ARG A 467 -9.20 -23.77 -28.81
C ARG A 467 -10.46 -24.62 -28.99
N ARG A 468 -11.09 -25.09 -27.90
CA ARG A 468 -12.37 -25.81 -28.00
C ARG A 468 -13.53 -24.88 -28.40
N ALA A 469 -13.56 -23.67 -27.90
CA ALA A 469 -14.57 -22.69 -28.24
C ALA A 469 -14.48 -22.19 -29.71
N ARG A 470 -13.29 -22.26 -30.35
CA ARG A 470 -13.14 -21.98 -31.78
C ARG A 470 -13.63 -23.12 -32.65
N HIS A 471 -13.34 -24.38 -32.31
CA HIS A 471 -13.86 -25.54 -33.04
C HIS A 471 -15.38 -25.65 -32.92
N GLU A 472 -15.94 -25.48 -31.71
CA GLU A 472 -17.39 -25.49 -31.49
C GLU A 472 -18.13 -24.35 -32.24
N ARG A 473 -17.47 -23.25 -32.61
CA ARG A 473 -18.04 -22.18 -33.45
C ARG A 473 -17.84 -22.42 -34.96
N GLN A 474 -16.79 -23.13 -35.34
CA GLN A 474 -16.55 -23.52 -36.72
C GLN A 474 -17.42 -24.69 -37.14
N ASP A 475 -17.78 -25.58 -36.19
CA ASP A 475 -18.69 -26.71 -36.41
C ASP A 475 -20.19 -26.31 -36.36
N ALA A 476 -20.49 -25.06 -35.96
CA ALA A 476 -21.85 -24.50 -35.87
C ALA A 476 -22.18 -23.47 -36.98
N THR A 477 -21.25 -23.25 -37.92
CA THR A 477 -21.45 -22.48 -39.17
C THR A 477 -21.26 -23.36 -40.39
#